data_89540f2f8281aa5d092adbc3e8b3bf15
#
_entry.id   89540f2f8281aa5d092adbc3e8b3bf15
#
_cell.length_a   1.000
_cell.length_b   1.000
_cell.length_c   1.000
_cell.angle_alpha   90.00
_cell.angle_beta   90.00
_cell.angle_gamma   90.00
#
_symmetry.space_group_name_H-M   'P 1'
#
loop_
_entity.id
_entity.type
_entity.pdbx_description
1 polymer ?
#
loop_
_entity_poly.entity_id
_entity_poly.type
_entity_poly.pdbx_seq_one_letter_code
_entity_poly.pdbx_strand_id
1 'polypeptide(L)'
;MATYNEYIGNRGGIPLVAATQTTAGSATANAVFSMPNHTFRAMGIAGIMVINFNAATTTATGFEMMVNNVTLPLLNPSGAALTSLTEGLHIVVFDKQNNKLQLVI
;
A
#
# COMPACT_ATOMS: atom_id res chain seq x y z
N MET A 1 -18.86 -1.49 -7.00
CA MET A 1 -17.59 -1.75 -7.65
C MET A 1 -16.50 -0.85 -7.10
N ALA A 2 -15.34 -1.42 -6.96
CA ALA A 2 -14.23 -0.73 -6.29
C ALA A 2 -13.79 0.53 -7.03
N THR A 3 -13.72 0.47 -8.36
CA THR A 3 -13.27 1.59 -9.16
C THR A 3 -14.13 2.83 -8.94
N TYR A 4 -15.44 2.63 -8.89
CA TYR A 4 -16.35 3.72 -8.69
C TYR A 4 -16.17 4.36 -7.32
N ASN A 5 -16.02 3.54 -6.29
CA ASN A 5 -15.82 4.03 -4.94
C ASN A 5 -14.51 4.80 -4.80
N GLU A 6 -13.49 4.36 -5.50
CA GLU A 6 -12.20 5.02 -5.47
C GLU A 6 -12.27 6.40 -6.12
N TYR A 7 -13.01 6.53 -7.22
CA TYR A 7 -13.21 7.83 -7.84
C TYR A 7 -13.95 8.79 -6.93
N ILE A 8 -14.95 8.29 -6.24
CA ILE A 8 -15.68 9.12 -5.29
C ILE A 8 -14.75 9.62 -4.21
N GLY A 9 -13.86 8.77 -3.71
CA GLY A 9 -12.84 9.18 -2.75
C GLY A 9 -11.98 10.32 -3.27
N ASN A 10 -11.62 10.27 -4.54
CA ASN A 10 -10.79 11.31 -5.14
C ASN A 10 -11.50 12.65 -5.27
N ARG A 11 -12.80 12.68 -5.13
CA ARG A 11 -13.61 13.89 -5.32
C ARG A 11 -13.85 14.65 -4.03
N GLY A 12 -13.11 14.40 -3.02
CA GLY A 12 -13.22 15.12 -1.77
C GLY A 12 -13.00 14.26 -0.54
N GLY A 13 -12.76 12.97 -0.75
CA GLY A 13 -12.48 12.04 0.32
C GLY A 13 -11.12 11.39 0.12
N ILE A 14 -10.83 10.45 1.00
CA ILE A 14 -9.62 9.65 0.94
C ILE A 14 -9.96 8.32 0.29
N PRO A 15 -9.28 7.93 -0.80
CA PRO A 15 -9.58 6.67 -1.47
C PRO A 15 -9.28 5.47 -0.57
N LEU A 16 -10.11 4.45 -0.72
CA LEU A 16 -9.94 3.18 -0.03
C LEU A 16 -9.64 2.11 -1.08
N VAL A 17 -8.53 1.42 -0.94
CA VAL A 17 -8.06 0.45 -1.91
C VAL A 17 -7.81 -0.87 -1.20
N ALA A 18 -8.17 -1.97 -1.86
CA ALA A 18 -7.89 -3.31 -1.34
C ALA A 18 -6.53 -3.77 -1.84
N ALA A 19 -5.73 -4.33 -0.94
CA ALA A 19 -4.45 -4.93 -1.27
C ALA A 19 -4.51 -6.43 -0.98
N THR A 20 -4.00 -7.22 -1.92
CA THR A 20 -4.01 -8.67 -1.83
C THR A 20 -2.59 -9.18 -1.70
N GLN A 21 -2.35 -10.02 -0.70
CA GLN A 21 -1.03 -10.60 -0.52
C GLN A 21 -0.75 -11.61 -1.63
N THR A 22 0.38 -11.46 -2.30
CA THR A 22 0.83 -12.38 -3.33
C THR A 22 2.00 -13.24 -2.87
N THR A 23 2.76 -12.75 -1.89
CA THR A 23 3.89 -13.49 -1.33
C THR A 23 3.95 -13.22 0.16
N ALA A 24 3.93 -14.28 0.96
CA ALA A 24 4.08 -14.15 2.40
C ALA A 24 5.55 -13.87 2.73
N GLY A 25 5.78 -12.96 3.68
CA GLY A 25 7.12 -12.67 4.14
C GLY A 25 7.65 -13.71 5.09
N SER A 26 8.95 -13.66 5.32
CA SER A 26 9.63 -14.52 6.29
C SER A 26 10.83 -13.76 6.84
N ALA A 27 11.58 -14.39 7.73
CA ALA A 27 12.80 -13.78 8.28
C ALA A 27 13.83 -13.48 7.20
N THR A 28 13.71 -14.10 6.02
CA THR A 28 14.67 -13.93 4.92
C THR A 28 14.02 -13.48 3.63
N ALA A 29 12.73 -13.14 3.63
CA ALA A 29 12.01 -12.76 2.41
C ALA A 29 11.07 -11.59 2.66
N ASN A 30 10.86 -10.79 1.63
CA ASN A 30 9.88 -9.71 1.65
C ASN A 30 8.47 -10.25 1.53
N ALA A 31 7.53 -9.58 2.18
CA ALA A 31 6.11 -9.78 1.93
C ALA A 31 5.72 -8.87 0.76
N VAL A 32 4.93 -9.40 -0.17
CA VAL A 32 4.50 -8.67 -1.34
C VAL A 32 2.99 -8.63 -1.41
N PHE A 33 2.45 -7.45 -1.60
CA PHE A 33 1.01 -7.23 -1.83
C PHE A 33 0.83 -6.58 -3.18
N SER A 34 -0.35 -6.74 -3.76
CA SER A 34 -0.69 -6.04 -5.00
C SER A 34 -1.98 -5.26 -4.81
N MET A 35 -2.11 -4.16 -5.53
CA MET A 35 -3.33 -3.37 -5.51
C MET A 35 -3.66 -2.89 -6.93
N PRO A 36 -4.94 -2.54 -7.19
CA PRO A 36 -5.34 -2.03 -8.50
C PRO A 36 -4.59 -0.75 -8.86
N ASN A 37 -4.27 -0.61 -10.13
CA ASN A 37 -3.49 0.50 -10.62
C ASN A 37 -4.31 1.76 -10.89
N HIS A 38 -5.60 1.60 -11.19
CA HIS A 38 -6.40 2.73 -11.67
C HIS A 38 -6.54 3.85 -10.64
N THR A 39 -6.70 3.52 -9.36
CA THR A 39 -6.77 4.54 -8.32
C THR A 39 -5.46 5.26 -8.18
N PHE A 40 -4.37 4.48 -8.12
CA PHE A 40 -3.04 5.05 -7.96
C PHE A 40 -2.69 5.99 -9.12
N ARG A 41 -3.07 5.60 -10.33
CA ARG A 41 -2.84 6.43 -11.51
C ARG A 41 -3.66 7.71 -11.50
N ALA A 42 -4.86 7.65 -10.96
CA ALA A 42 -5.76 8.82 -10.94
C ALA A 42 -5.34 9.84 -9.89
N MET A 43 -4.53 9.46 -8.93
CA MET A 43 -4.07 10.35 -7.87
C MET A 43 -2.87 11.17 -8.35
N GLY A 44 -2.63 12.29 -7.69
CA GLY A 44 -1.51 13.15 -8.02
C GLY A 44 -0.15 12.54 -7.67
N ILE A 45 0.85 13.38 -7.53
CA ILE A 45 2.23 12.96 -7.27
C ILE A 45 2.37 12.41 -5.85
N ALA A 46 1.65 12.96 -4.90
CA ALA A 46 1.71 12.55 -3.51
C ALA A 46 0.33 12.74 -2.87
N GLY A 47 0.07 11.97 -1.82
CA GLY A 47 -1.20 12.10 -1.10
C GLY A 47 -1.38 10.97 -0.11
N ILE A 48 -2.63 10.85 0.37
CA ILE A 48 -3.01 9.89 1.40
C ILE A 48 -4.05 8.94 0.84
N MET A 49 -3.91 7.66 1.17
CA MET A 49 -4.93 6.67 0.87
C MET A 49 -5.07 5.73 2.06
N VAL A 50 -6.20 5.03 2.12
CA VAL A 50 -6.39 3.95 3.07
C VAL A 50 -6.29 2.65 2.30
N ILE A 51 -5.48 1.74 2.78
CA ILE A 51 -5.33 0.43 2.16
C ILE A 51 -5.84 -0.63 3.11
N ASN A 52 -6.70 -1.48 2.60
CA ASN A 52 -7.21 -2.63 3.33
C ASN A 52 -6.41 -3.85 2.93
N PHE A 53 -5.52 -4.28 3.82
CA PHE A 53 -4.64 -5.43 3.57
C PHE A 53 -5.38 -6.71 3.94
N ASN A 54 -5.39 -7.67 3.04
CA ASN A 54 -6.18 -8.90 3.22
C ASN A 54 -5.48 -9.97 4.06
N ALA A 55 -4.27 -9.71 4.50
CA ALA A 55 -3.52 -10.68 5.30
C ALA A 55 -2.52 -9.97 6.21
N ALA A 56 -2.19 -10.61 7.32
CA ALA A 56 -1.18 -10.13 8.24
C ALA A 56 0.15 -10.82 7.95
N THR A 57 1.24 -10.14 8.28
CA THR A 57 2.58 -10.72 8.26
C THR A 57 3.29 -10.27 9.53
N THR A 58 3.74 -11.23 10.33
CA THR A 58 4.39 -10.91 11.60
C THR A 58 5.90 -10.75 11.48
N THR A 59 6.48 -11.28 10.41
CA THR A 59 7.93 -11.21 10.19
C THR A 59 8.20 -11.12 8.70
N ALA A 60 8.97 -10.12 8.29
CA ALA A 60 9.44 -9.98 6.92
C ALA A 60 10.70 -9.13 6.92
N THR A 61 11.54 -9.29 5.89
CA THR A 61 12.70 -8.41 5.72
C THR A 61 12.28 -7.04 5.23
N GLY A 62 11.13 -6.94 4.58
CA GLY A 62 10.54 -5.72 4.13
C GLY A 62 9.19 -6.01 3.50
N PHE A 63 8.48 -4.96 3.15
CA PHE A 63 7.17 -5.06 2.47
C PHE A 63 7.24 -4.32 1.16
N GLU A 64 6.58 -4.89 0.15
CA GLU A 64 6.51 -4.30 -1.17
C GLU A 64 5.08 -4.29 -1.66
N MET A 65 4.71 -3.22 -2.37
CA MET A 65 3.41 -3.11 -3.01
C MET A 65 3.62 -3.13 -4.51
N MET A 66 2.99 -4.07 -5.19
CA MET A 66 3.05 -4.15 -6.64
C MET A 66 1.84 -3.46 -7.23
N VAL A 67 2.08 -2.46 -8.07
CA VAL A 67 1.05 -1.71 -8.76
C VAL A 67 1.36 -1.78 -10.24
N ASN A 68 0.69 -2.69 -10.96
CA ASN A 68 0.85 -2.84 -12.40
C ASN A 68 2.33 -2.96 -12.80
N ASN A 69 2.99 -3.99 -12.34
CA ASN A 69 4.40 -4.29 -12.67
C ASN A 69 5.42 -3.31 -12.10
N VAL A 70 4.99 -2.35 -11.31
CA VAL A 70 5.90 -1.47 -10.58
C VAL A 70 5.86 -1.87 -9.13
N THR A 71 7.02 -2.11 -8.54
CA THR A 71 7.13 -2.51 -7.14
C THR A 71 7.59 -1.32 -6.32
N LEU A 72 6.81 -0.99 -5.29
CA LEU A 72 7.09 0.13 -4.41
C LEU A 72 7.36 -0.38 -3.00
N PRO A 73 8.40 0.13 -2.34
CA PRO A 73 8.61 -0.24 -0.95
C PRO A 73 7.52 0.33 -0.05
N LEU A 74 7.12 -0.45 0.95
CA LEU A 74 6.19 0.00 1.97
C LEU A 74 6.99 0.21 3.25
N LEU A 75 6.99 1.43 3.75
CA LEU A 75 7.84 1.85 4.85
C LEU A 75 7.02 2.07 6.12
N ASN A 76 7.69 2.00 7.27
CA ASN A 76 7.06 2.31 8.55
C ASN A 76 6.98 3.83 8.74
N PRO A 77 6.33 4.31 9.81
CA PRO A 77 6.17 5.76 10.00
C PRO A 77 7.47 6.53 10.12
N SER A 78 8.57 5.89 10.48
CA SER A 78 9.86 6.56 10.55
C SER A 78 10.61 6.55 9.22
N GLY A 79 10.06 5.90 8.20
CA GLY A 79 10.69 5.83 6.89
C GLY A 79 11.62 4.65 6.70
N ALA A 80 11.71 3.75 7.66
CA ALA A 80 12.51 2.54 7.55
C ALA A 80 11.66 1.39 6.98
N ALA A 81 12.30 0.29 6.62
CA ALA A 81 11.60 -0.86 6.09
C ALA A 81 10.60 -1.40 7.12
N LEU A 82 9.38 -1.65 6.66
CA LEU A 82 8.35 -2.26 7.49
C LEU A 82 8.66 -3.75 7.63
N THR A 83 8.58 -4.28 8.83
CA THR A 83 8.89 -5.68 9.08
C THR A 83 7.71 -6.50 9.58
N SER A 84 6.61 -5.85 9.93
CA SER A 84 5.39 -6.53 10.32
C SER A 84 4.19 -5.65 9.98
N LEU A 85 3.04 -6.29 9.75
CA LEU A 85 1.83 -5.59 9.35
C LEU A 85 0.64 -6.39 9.81
N THR A 86 -0.34 -5.72 10.40
CA THR A 86 -1.61 -6.36 10.77
C THR A 86 -2.57 -6.31 9.59
N GLU A 87 -3.47 -7.27 9.53
CA GLU A 87 -4.54 -7.29 8.55
C GLU A 87 -5.51 -6.14 8.81
N GLY A 88 -6.10 -5.61 7.74
CA GLY A 88 -7.13 -4.60 7.85
C GLY A 88 -6.69 -3.25 7.31
N LEU A 89 -7.30 -2.19 7.84
CA LEU A 89 -7.16 -0.85 7.30
C LEU A 89 -5.92 -0.14 7.85
N HIS A 90 -5.16 0.45 6.94
CA HIS A 90 -4.00 1.26 7.31
C HIS A 90 -3.98 2.54 6.48
N ILE A 91 -3.63 3.64 7.12
CA ILE A 91 -3.49 4.92 6.44
C ILE A 91 -2.08 5.00 5.88
N VAL A 92 -1.97 5.28 4.59
CA VAL A 92 -0.70 5.25 3.86
C VAL A 92 -0.53 6.54 3.09
N VAL A 93 0.65 7.13 3.18
CA VAL A 93 1.05 8.26 2.33
C VAL A 93 1.81 7.68 1.15
N PHE A 94 1.45 8.10 -0.05
CA PHE A 94 2.20 7.70 -1.24
C PHE A 94 2.99 8.88 -1.78
N ASP A 95 4.14 8.55 -2.36
CA ASP A 95 5.04 9.53 -2.98
C ASP A 95 5.51 8.92 -4.29
N LYS A 96 4.89 9.33 -5.39
CA LYS A 96 5.21 8.78 -6.71
C LYS A 96 6.56 9.25 -7.21
N GLN A 97 6.97 10.43 -6.80
CA GLN A 97 8.23 10.99 -7.25
C GLN A 97 9.41 10.16 -6.74
N ASN A 98 9.31 9.64 -5.51
CA ASN A 98 10.33 8.81 -4.91
C ASN A 98 9.96 7.33 -4.90
N ASN A 99 8.83 6.98 -5.53
CA ASN A 99 8.36 5.59 -5.66
C ASN A 99 8.28 4.86 -4.33
N LYS A 100 7.56 5.43 -3.39
CA LYS A 100 7.42 4.79 -2.08
C LYS A 100 6.03 4.99 -1.49
N LEU A 101 5.68 4.08 -0.59
CA LEU A 101 4.50 4.14 0.24
C LEU A 101 4.96 4.08 1.69
N GLN A 102 4.32 4.86 2.56
CA GLN A 102 4.73 4.93 3.95
C GLN A 102 3.52 4.95 4.85
N LEU A 103 3.50 4.08 5.85
CA LEU A 103 2.44 4.07 6.84
C LEU A 103 2.48 5.35 7.66
N VAL A 104 1.29 5.82 8.07
CA VAL A 104 1.21 7.02 8.91
C VAL A 104 1.41 6.66 10.37
N ILE A 105 0.86 5.52 10.78
CA ILE A 105 1.01 5.01 12.14
C ILE A 105 1.13 3.50 12.15
#